data_a9edf0bcdc4b2182d58d48c52dc5b400
#
_entry.id   a9edf0bcdc4b2182d58d48c52dc5b400
#
_cell.length_a   1.000
_cell.length_b   1.000
_cell.length_c   1.000
_cell.angle_alpha   90.00
_cell.angle_beta   90.00
_cell.angle_gamma   90.00
#
_symmetry.space_group_name_H-M   'P 1'
#
loop_
_entity.id
_entity.type
_entity.pdbx_description
1 polymer ?
#
loop_
_entity_poly.entity_id
_entity_poly.type
_entity_poly.pdbx_seq_one_letter_code
_entity_poly.pdbx_strand_id
1 'polypeptide(L)'
;TANNLSILNNNAGYTNNMPITADAFQNSTDGSDFYIMVLEDDASGIVYGSYFGGAVSSEHVDGGTSRFDRKGKVYQAICASCGGSQDLPIEPTNALSPTNNSNCNLGVFKMDFNLPVVLADFEIPPIGCEPFTYTFNNTSIYQNNTNYLWDFGDNNTSTAFNPTHTFNSAGSYQVSLILQDTATCNLGDTITQNIIILGDTSYQLNDINICPGETQQIGLLPNPNSTINYSWSPSLFLSDTAISNPFSDPPNSTTYT
;
A
#
# COMPACT_ATOMS: atom_id res chain seq x y z
N THR A 1 23.80 7.25 -4.54
CA THR A 1 23.90 7.00 -5.97
C THR A 1 25.19 7.51 -6.47
N ALA A 2 26.18 6.89 -6.03
CA ALA A 2 27.40 7.18 -6.62
C ALA A 2 27.45 6.49 -7.89
N ASN A 3 27.67 7.12 -8.84
CA ASN A 3 28.53 6.71 -9.76
C ASN A 3 28.22 5.79 -10.71
N ASN A 4 28.03 6.01 -11.60
CA ASN A 4 28.99 6.07 -12.47
C ASN A 4 28.61 6.19 -13.83
N LEU A 5 28.77 7.17 -14.15
CA LEU A 5 28.78 7.58 -15.46
C LEU A 5 29.92 7.19 -16.30
N SER A 6 30.73 6.34 -15.91
CA SER A 6 31.86 6.17 -16.69
C SER A 6 32.15 4.80 -17.22
N ILE A 7 31.12 4.17 -17.66
CA ILE A 7 31.33 3.12 -18.67
C ILE A 7 32.13 3.64 -19.88
N LEU A 8 32.10 4.94 -20.11
CA LEU A 8 32.82 5.53 -21.23
C LEU A 8 34.22 6.03 -20.90
N ASN A 9 34.64 6.11 -19.65
CA ASN A 9 35.90 6.75 -19.32
C ASN A 9 36.78 6.09 -18.28
N ASN A 10 36.48 4.89 -17.82
CA ASN A 10 37.28 4.24 -16.78
C ASN A 10 37.46 5.05 -15.47
N ASN A 11 36.67 6.06 -15.28
CA ASN A 11 36.63 6.82 -14.04
C ASN A 11 35.41 6.35 -13.25
N ALA A 12 35.52 5.17 -12.71
CA ALA A 12 34.60 4.73 -11.69
C ALA A 12 34.54 5.78 -10.60
N GLY A 13 33.38 6.26 -10.30
CA GLY A 13 33.21 6.94 -9.05
C GLY A 13 33.45 5.93 -7.94
N TYR A 14 34.01 6.39 -6.84
CA TYR A 14 34.33 5.51 -5.73
C TYR A 14 33.31 5.70 -4.62
N THR A 15 32.74 4.61 -4.17
CA THR A 15 31.87 4.56 -2.96
C THR A 15 32.68 4.33 -1.68
N ASN A 16 33.99 4.58 -1.72
CA ASN A 16 34.85 4.41 -0.55
C ASN A 16 34.52 5.38 0.57
N ASN A 17 34.68 4.93 1.81
CA ASN A 17 34.54 5.71 3.03
C ASN A 17 33.14 6.35 3.23
N MET A 18 32.10 5.75 2.67
CA MET A 18 30.75 6.18 3.00
C MET A 18 30.41 5.74 4.44
N PRO A 19 29.64 6.55 5.18
CA PRO A 19 29.23 6.22 6.53
C PRO A 19 28.41 4.95 6.54
N ILE A 20 28.71 4.01 7.44
CA ILE A 20 27.95 2.78 7.65
C ILE A 20 27.40 2.72 9.08
N THR A 21 26.26 2.08 9.25
CA THR A 21 25.68 1.80 10.57
C THR A 21 26.10 0.42 11.07
N ALA A 22 25.94 0.17 12.36
CA ALA A 22 26.36 -1.10 12.97
C ALA A 22 25.55 -2.32 12.45
N ASP A 23 24.37 -2.08 11.91
CA ASP A 23 23.45 -3.05 11.31
C ASP A 23 23.56 -3.10 9.77
N ALA A 24 24.62 -2.50 9.21
CA ALA A 24 24.87 -2.54 7.77
C ALA A 24 24.88 -3.98 7.24
N PHE A 25 24.19 -4.20 6.13
CA PHE A 25 24.23 -5.49 5.43
C PHE A 25 25.66 -5.81 4.94
N GLN A 26 26.35 -4.80 4.42
CA GLN A 26 27.72 -4.92 3.96
C GLN A 26 28.52 -3.71 4.45
N ASN A 27 29.61 -3.97 5.15
CA ASN A 27 30.42 -2.94 5.82
C ASN A 27 31.73 -2.58 5.10
N SER A 28 32.01 -3.23 3.97
CA SER A 28 33.20 -3.00 3.14
C SER A 28 32.81 -2.93 1.66
N THR A 29 33.61 -2.26 0.87
CA THR A 29 33.42 -2.06 -0.55
C THR A 29 34.72 -2.29 -1.32
N ASP A 30 34.63 -2.73 -2.56
CA ASP A 30 35.73 -2.70 -3.51
C ASP A 30 35.92 -1.31 -4.16
N GLY A 31 34.99 -0.38 -3.86
CA GLY A 31 34.97 0.98 -4.39
C GLY A 31 33.92 1.22 -5.46
N SER A 32 33.22 0.18 -5.92
CA SER A 32 32.25 0.23 -7.02
C SER A 32 30.87 -0.31 -6.64
N ASP A 33 30.63 -0.51 -5.37
CA ASP A 33 29.36 -1.03 -4.86
C ASP A 33 28.25 0.02 -4.86
N PHE A 34 27.03 -0.44 -4.94
CA PHE A 34 25.87 0.38 -4.65
C PHE A 34 25.87 0.77 -3.15
N TYR A 35 25.51 2.01 -2.84
CA TYR A 35 25.41 2.47 -1.46
C TYR A 35 23.99 2.96 -1.17
N ILE A 36 23.43 2.47 -0.06
CA ILE A 36 22.11 2.83 0.43
C ILE A 36 22.24 3.60 1.71
N MET A 37 21.48 4.69 1.83
CA MET A 37 21.43 5.51 3.01
C MET A 37 19.98 5.92 3.32
N VAL A 38 19.61 5.78 4.59
CA VAL A 38 18.38 6.33 5.16
C VAL A 38 18.78 7.41 6.15
N LEU A 39 18.24 8.60 5.98
CA LEU A 39 18.49 9.74 6.85
C LEU A 39 17.33 9.95 7.82
N GLU A 40 17.62 10.60 8.94
CA GLU A 40 16.59 11.23 9.76
C GLU A 40 15.81 12.26 8.92
N ASP A 41 14.57 12.54 9.30
CA ASP A 41 13.68 13.44 8.56
C ASP A 41 14.25 14.84 8.35
N ASP A 42 14.99 15.35 9.34
CA ASP A 42 15.70 16.63 9.30
C ASP A 42 17.13 16.53 8.73
N ALA A 43 17.52 15.35 8.25
CA ALA A 43 18.86 15.03 7.78
C ALA A 43 19.98 15.26 8.83
N SER A 44 19.65 15.29 10.12
CA SER A 44 20.60 15.47 11.22
C SER A 44 21.47 14.25 11.48
N GLY A 45 21.02 13.05 11.04
CA GLY A 45 21.69 11.79 11.27
C GLY A 45 21.41 10.75 10.19
N ILE A 46 22.13 9.65 10.29
CA ILE A 46 21.94 8.46 9.44
C ILE A 46 21.27 7.37 10.26
N VAL A 47 20.08 6.99 9.82
CA VAL A 47 19.31 5.86 10.40
C VAL A 47 19.89 4.52 9.94
N TYR A 48 20.25 4.43 8.66
CA TYR A 48 20.84 3.24 8.06
C TYR A 48 21.81 3.63 6.96
N GLY A 49 22.96 2.99 6.91
CA GLY A 49 23.96 3.16 5.87
C GLY A 49 24.65 1.83 5.58
N SER A 50 24.65 1.38 4.32
CA SER A 50 25.23 0.10 3.92
C SER A 50 25.69 0.12 2.47
N TYR A 51 26.75 -0.60 2.18
CA TYR A 51 27.06 -1.03 0.84
C TYR A 51 26.21 -2.21 0.42
N PHE A 52 26.10 -2.42 -0.89
CA PHE A 52 25.50 -3.58 -1.50
C PHE A 52 26.12 -3.84 -2.86
N GLY A 53 26.90 -4.90 -2.99
CA GLY A 53 27.60 -5.24 -4.22
C GLY A 53 28.46 -6.49 -4.10
N GLY A 54 29.13 -6.85 -5.17
CA GLY A 54 30.07 -7.94 -5.23
C GLY A 54 31.44 -7.57 -4.66
N ALA A 55 32.32 -8.54 -4.53
CA ALA A 55 33.66 -8.31 -4.00
C ALA A 55 34.65 -7.74 -5.06
N VAL A 56 34.30 -7.87 -6.33
CA VAL A 56 35.14 -7.44 -7.48
C VAL A 56 34.32 -6.98 -8.68
N SER A 57 33.01 -7.04 -8.64
CA SER A 57 32.13 -6.52 -9.68
C SER A 57 31.70 -5.08 -9.36
N SER A 58 31.21 -4.40 -10.36
CA SER A 58 30.66 -3.06 -10.19
C SER A 58 29.16 -3.07 -10.30
N GLU A 59 28.51 -2.35 -9.38
CA GLU A 59 27.08 -2.11 -9.38
C GLU A 59 26.77 -0.64 -9.59
N HIS A 60 25.79 -0.35 -10.45
CA HIS A 60 25.38 1.02 -10.71
C HIS A 60 23.89 1.12 -11.09
N VAL A 61 23.37 2.34 -11.07
CA VAL A 61 22.00 2.62 -11.45
C VAL A 61 21.98 3.46 -12.72
N ASP A 62 21.50 2.86 -13.81
CA ASP A 62 21.28 3.55 -15.08
C ASP A 62 19.83 4.05 -15.14
N GLY A 63 19.62 5.29 -14.75
CA GLY A 63 18.29 5.90 -14.76
C GLY A 63 17.27 5.12 -13.91
N GLY A 64 17.74 4.41 -12.91
CA GLY A 64 16.98 3.46 -12.14
C GLY A 64 15.85 4.09 -11.36
N THR A 65 14.85 3.29 -11.11
CA THR A 65 13.70 3.67 -10.31
C THR A 65 13.71 2.89 -9.00
N SER A 66 13.77 3.62 -7.90
CA SER A 66 13.44 3.06 -6.58
C SER A 66 11.93 3.09 -6.36
N ARG A 67 11.42 2.10 -5.69
CA ARG A 67 10.04 2.05 -5.21
C ARG A 67 10.05 1.80 -3.71
N PHE A 68 9.19 2.52 -3.03
CA PHE A 68 9.00 2.38 -1.59
C PHE A 68 7.57 1.94 -1.34
N ASP A 69 7.39 0.94 -0.50
CA ASP A 69 6.06 0.60 -0.02
C ASP A 69 5.75 1.36 1.29
N ARG A 70 4.49 1.30 1.71
CA ARG A 70 4.05 1.95 2.95
C ARG A 70 4.73 1.40 4.21
N LYS A 71 5.35 0.21 4.13
CA LYS A 71 6.07 -0.43 5.25
C LYS A 71 7.55 -0.05 5.30
N GLY A 72 7.97 0.92 4.49
CA GLY A 72 9.37 1.37 4.43
C GLY A 72 10.31 0.42 3.70
N LYS A 73 9.77 -0.53 2.93
CA LYS A 73 10.60 -1.43 2.11
C LYS A 73 10.96 -0.77 0.80
N VAL A 74 12.21 -0.94 0.42
CA VAL A 74 12.76 -0.43 -0.83
C VAL A 74 12.89 -1.55 -1.85
N TYR A 75 12.45 -1.30 -3.05
CA TYR A 75 12.62 -2.16 -4.22
C TYR A 75 13.48 -1.41 -5.22
N GLN A 76 14.63 -1.97 -5.57
CA GLN A 76 15.60 -1.31 -6.43
C GLN A 76 16.06 -2.25 -7.54
N ALA A 77 16.14 -1.71 -8.74
CA ALA A 77 16.80 -2.34 -9.87
C ALA A 77 18.14 -1.67 -10.12
N ILE A 78 19.15 -2.46 -10.38
CA ILE A 78 20.54 -2.02 -10.65
C ILE A 78 21.12 -2.80 -11.81
N CYS A 79 22.14 -2.26 -12.45
CA CYS A 79 23.08 -3.03 -13.22
C CYS A 79 24.03 -3.74 -12.24
N ALA A 80 24.05 -5.05 -12.29
CA ALA A 80 24.73 -5.88 -11.33
C ALA A 80 25.84 -6.71 -11.98
N SER A 81 26.90 -6.99 -11.23
CA SER A 81 28.02 -7.84 -11.62
C SER A 81 28.71 -7.38 -12.92
N CYS A 82 28.85 -6.08 -13.11
CA CYS A 82 29.58 -5.54 -14.23
C CYS A 82 31.10 -5.79 -14.08
N GLY A 83 31.73 -6.24 -15.13
CA GLY A 83 33.14 -6.69 -15.10
C GLY A 83 33.30 -8.20 -15.23
N GLY A 84 32.21 -8.96 -15.34
CA GLY A 84 32.22 -10.41 -15.61
C GLY A 84 32.24 -11.32 -14.39
N SER A 85 32.23 -10.78 -13.19
CA SER A 85 32.08 -11.56 -11.96
C SER A 85 30.61 -11.86 -11.69
N GLN A 86 30.33 -12.96 -10.99
CA GLN A 86 28.99 -13.35 -10.56
C GLN A 86 28.92 -13.35 -9.03
N ASP A 87 29.32 -12.24 -8.44
CA ASP A 87 29.56 -12.14 -7.01
C ASP A 87 28.60 -11.16 -6.30
N LEU A 88 27.56 -10.68 -6.98
CA LEU A 88 26.49 -9.95 -6.31
C LEU A 88 25.89 -10.83 -5.19
N PRO A 89 25.74 -10.31 -3.98
CA PRO A 89 25.10 -11.06 -2.91
C PRO A 89 23.69 -11.52 -3.28
N ILE A 90 23.40 -12.81 -3.13
CA ILE A 90 22.10 -13.42 -3.41
C ILE A 90 21.50 -13.88 -2.08
N GLU A 91 20.48 -13.15 -1.64
CA GLU A 91 19.71 -13.47 -0.44
C GLU A 91 18.19 -13.33 -0.73
N PRO A 92 17.40 -14.34 -0.41
CA PRO A 92 17.81 -15.68 0.05
C PRO A 92 18.46 -16.48 -1.09
N THR A 93 19.22 -17.52 -0.74
CA THR A 93 19.97 -18.35 -1.71
C THR A 93 19.08 -19.06 -2.75
N ASN A 94 17.78 -19.11 -2.52
CA ASN A 94 16.76 -19.62 -3.45
C ASN A 94 16.01 -18.50 -4.19
N ALA A 95 16.63 -17.37 -4.39
CA ALA A 95 16.06 -16.28 -5.21
C ALA A 95 15.63 -16.80 -6.59
N LEU A 96 14.66 -16.12 -7.20
CA LEU A 96 14.06 -16.52 -8.49
C LEU A 96 15.12 -16.70 -9.60
N SER A 97 16.17 -15.89 -9.60
CA SER A 97 17.31 -15.97 -10.52
C SER A 97 18.61 -15.76 -9.75
N PRO A 98 19.17 -16.83 -9.18
CA PRO A 98 20.34 -16.73 -8.32
C PRO A 98 21.66 -16.65 -9.08
N THR A 99 21.63 -16.67 -10.40
CA THR A 99 22.84 -16.64 -11.23
C THR A 99 22.76 -15.55 -12.28
N ASN A 100 23.89 -14.86 -12.45
CA ASN A 100 24.08 -13.93 -13.56
C ASN A 100 24.92 -14.63 -14.65
N ASN A 101 24.37 -14.78 -15.84
CA ASN A 101 25.04 -15.47 -16.95
C ASN A 101 25.62 -14.49 -17.98
N SER A 102 25.68 -13.22 -17.70
CA SER A 102 26.22 -12.20 -18.60
C SER A 102 27.07 -11.18 -17.82
N ASN A 103 27.90 -10.50 -18.54
CA ASN A 103 28.68 -9.40 -18.02
C ASN A 103 27.78 -8.15 -17.92
N CYS A 104 27.40 -7.75 -16.74
CA CYS A 104 26.44 -6.69 -16.52
C CYS A 104 24.98 -7.12 -16.82
N ASN A 105 24.22 -7.36 -15.83
CA ASN A 105 22.83 -7.79 -15.95
C ASN A 105 21.94 -7.02 -14.99
N LEU A 106 20.64 -7.15 -15.17
CA LEU A 106 19.67 -6.60 -14.25
C LEU A 106 19.69 -7.37 -12.92
N GLY A 107 20.11 -6.70 -11.86
CA GLY A 107 19.90 -7.12 -10.49
C GLY A 107 18.68 -6.43 -9.90
N VAL A 108 17.87 -7.18 -9.17
CA VAL A 108 16.74 -6.61 -8.43
C VAL A 108 16.85 -7.05 -6.98
N PHE A 109 16.80 -6.10 -6.07
CA PHE A 109 16.75 -6.41 -4.65
C PHE A 109 15.61 -5.69 -3.95
N LYS A 110 15.16 -6.30 -2.87
CA LYS A 110 14.24 -5.74 -1.91
C LYS A 110 14.96 -5.62 -0.59
N MET A 111 14.96 -4.44 -0.02
CA MET A 111 15.55 -4.19 1.30
C MET A 111 14.46 -3.80 2.30
N ASP A 112 14.49 -4.46 3.45
CA ASP A 112 13.62 -4.19 4.59
C ASP A 112 14.50 -3.65 5.72
N PHE A 113 14.36 -2.38 6.01
CA PHE A 113 15.14 -1.72 7.06
C PHE A 113 14.59 -1.98 8.47
N ASN A 114 13.48 -2.72 8.56
CA ASN A 114 12.78 -2.97 9.82
C ASN A 114 12.51 -1.69 10.63
N LEU A 115 12.21 -0.61 9.90
CA LEU A 115 11.93 0.68 10.52
C LEU A 115 10.65 0.62 11.34
N PRO A 116 10.62 1.25 12.52
CA PRO A 116 9.38 1.39 13.27
C PRO A 116 8.43 2.32 12.50
N VAL A 117 7.34 1.79 12.01
CA VAL A 117 6.28 2.54 11.31
C VAL A 117 4.92 2.26 11.93
N VAL A 118 4.00 3.19 11.79
CA VAL A 118 2.58 2.98 12.02
C VAL A 118 1.83 3.05 10.70
N LEU A 119 0.91 2.10 10.46
CA LEU A 119 0.08 2.09 9.27
C LEU A 119 -1.36 1.86 9.69
N ALA A 120 -2.20 2.85 9.46
CA ALA A 120 -3.61 2.78 9.77
C ALA A 120 -4.33 1.80 8.85
N ASP A 121 -5.10 0.89 9.43
CA ASP A 121 -5.96 -0.03 8.71
C ASP A 121 -7.08 -0.54 9.63
N PHE A 122 -8.25 -0.81 9.06
CA PHE A 122 -9.36 -1.41 9.77
C PHE A 122 -10.31 -2.15 8.83
N GLU A 123 -11.05 -3.11 9.38
CA GLU A 123 -12.04 -3.84 8.65
C GLU A 123 -13.27 -2.98 8.36
N ILE A 124 -13.73 -2.99 7.10
CA ILE A 124 -14.95 -2.30 6.70
C ILE A 124 -16.15 -3.07 7.26
N PRO A 125 -17.08 -2.42 7.98
CA PRO A 125 -18.30 -3.06 8.41
C PRO A 125 -19.19 -3.43 7.21
N PRO A 126 -20.05 -4.44 7.37
CA PRO A 126 -21.09 -4.70 6.38
C PRO A 126 -22.01 -3.50 6.23
N ILE A 127 -22.69 -3.39 5.09
CA ILE A 127 -23.80 -2.43 4.95
C ILE A 127 -24.84 -2.75 6.00
N GLY A 128 -25.23 -1.75 6.78
CA GLY A 128 -26.21 -1.89 7.84
C GLY A 128 -27.48 -1.07 7.59
N CYS A 129 -28.53 -1.32 8.36
CA CYS A 129 -29.74 -0.50 8.41
C CYS A 129 -29.78 0.27 9.73
N GLU A 130 -30.29 1.50 9.69
CA GLU A 130 -30.43 2.35 10.87
C GLU A 130 -31.44 1.79 11.90
N PRO A 131 -31.16 1.86 13.21
CA PRO A 131 -29.88 2.23 13.80
C PRO A 131 -28.87 1.08 13.67
N PHE A 132 -27.64 1.37 13.21
CA PHE A 132 -26.61 0.35 12.99
C PHE A 132 -25.47 0.47 13.98
N THR A 133 -25.28 -0.55 14.80
CA THR A 133 -24.17 -0.63 15.76
C THR A 133 -23.11 -1.58 15.27
N TYR A 134 -21.85 -1.11 15.23
CA TYR A 134 -20.71 -1.89 14.78
C TYR A 134 -19.51 -1.72 15.72
N THR A 135 -18.78 -2.81 15.94
CA THR A 135 -17.48 -2.78 16.62
C THR A 135 -16.38 -2.83 15.58
N PHE A 136 -15.64 -1.73 15.44
CA PHE A 136 -14.54 -1.61 14.49
C PHE A 136 -13.36 -2.43 14.95
N ASN A 137 -12.86 -3.26 14.07
CA ASN A 137 -11.65 -4.06 14.29
C ASN A 137 -10.45 -3.34 13.70
N ASN A 138 -9.55 -2.88 14.56
CA ASN A 138 -8.31 -2.21 14.18
C ASN A 138 -7.29 -3.25 13.72
N THR A 139 -6.90 -3.20 12.45
CA THR A 139 -5.90 -4.11 11.84
C THR A 139 -4.60 -3.40 11.52
N SER A 140 -4.40 -2.22 12.08
CA SER A 140 -3.21 -1.38 11.87
C SER A 140 -1.91 -2.06 12.28
N ILE A 141 -0.82 -1.66 11.64
CA ILE A 141 0.53 -1.85 12.17
C ILE A 141 0.81 -0.71 13.14
N TYR A 142 1.17 -1.03 14.37
CA TYR A 142 1.37 -0.05 15.43
C TYR A 142 2.53 -0.42 16.35
N GLN A 143 2.95 0.53 17.18
CA GLN A 143 3.98 0.38 18.21
C GLN A 143 3.35 0.57 19.61
N ASN A 144 4.14 0.30 20.65
CA ASN A 144 3.63 0.33 22.02
C ASN A 144 3.07 1.68 22.50
N ASN A 145 3.53 2.78 21.89
CA ASN A 145 3.15 4.15 22.28
C ASN A 145 2.20 4.81 21.27
N THR A 146 1.63 4.06 20.33
CA THR A 146 0.74 4.60 19.32
C THR A 146 -0.58 5.05 19.93
N ASN A 147 -0.95 6.29 19.66
CA ASN A 147 -2.25 6.86 19.99
C ASN A 147 -3.23 6.63 18.84
N TYR A 148 -4.49 6.41 19.18
CA TYR A 148 -5.58 6.15 18.25
C TYR A 148 -6.64 7.23 18.36
N LEU A 149 -7.10 7.73 17.23
CA LEU A 149 -8.29 8.58 17.14
C LEU A 149 -9.16 8.09 15.99
N TRP A 150 -10.36 7.68 16.32
CA TRP A 150 -11.41 7.39 15.38
C TRP A 150 -12.30 8.61 15.22
N ASP A 151 -12.63 8.95 13.99
CA ASP A 151 -13.68 9.89 13.62
C ASP A 151 -14.71 9.12 12.80
N PHE A 152 -15.95 9.06 13.26
CA PHE A 152 -16.99 8.26 12.60
C PHE A 152 -17.73 9.04 11.49
N GLY A 153 -17.38 10.31 11.29
CA GLY A 153 -17.98 11.14 10.24
C GLY A 153 -19.39 11.67 10.59
N ASP A 154 -19.82 11.50 11.84
CA ASP A 154 -21.08 11.99 12.39
C ASP A 154 -20.88 12.91 13.59
N ASN A 155 -19.70 13.51 13.74
CA ASN A 155 -19.19 14.31 14.85
C ASN A 155 -18.94 13.52 16.15
N ASN A 156 -18.95 12.21 16.10
CA ASN A 156 -18.53 11.37 17.21
C ASN A 156 -17.09 10.85 16.96
N THR A 157 -16.35 10.70 18.04
CA THR A 157 -14.96 10.20 18.00
C THR A 157 -14.72 9.19 19.11
N SER A 158 -13.63 8.40 18.98
CA SER A 158 -13.19 7.45 20.01
C SER A 158 -11.67 7.32 20.00
N THR A 159 -11.08 7.05 21.16
CA THR A 159 -9.65 6.70 21.31
C THR A 159 -9.44 5.23 21.68
N ALA A 160 -10.50 4.43 21.69
CA ALA A 160 -10.39 3.00 21.95
C ALA A 160 -9.70 2.27 20.80
N PHE A 161 -8.98 1.19 21.10
CA PHE A 161 -8.31 0.37 20.08
C PHE A 161 -9.34 -0.25 19.11
N ASN A 162 -10.39 -0.87 19.65
CA ASN A 162 -11.52 -1.42 18.90
C ASN A 162 -12.80 -0.78 19.41
N PRO A 163 -13.20 0.39 18.89
CA PRO A 163 -14.39 1.07 19.38
C PRO A 163 -15.67 0.44 18.85
N THR A 164 -16.74 0.55 19.64
CA THR A 164 -18.10 0.28 19.17
C THR A 164 -18.80 1.61 18.95
N HIS A 165 -19.44 1.78 17.81
CA HIS A 165 -20.18 2.99 17.44
C HIS A 165 -21.54 2.64 16.85
N THR A 166 -22.53 3.54 17.06
CA THR A 166 -23.90 3.40 16.54
C THR A 166 -24.22 4.57 15.62
N PHE A 167 -24.48 4.26 14.36
CA PHE A 167 -25.02 5.21 13.38
C PHE A 167 -26.54 5.22 13.51
N ASN A 168 -27.10 6.34 13.97
CA ASN A 168 -28.53 6.46 14.27
C ASN A 168 -29.38 6.85 13.05
N SER A 169 -28.76 7.24 11.94
CA SER A 169 -29.44 7.67 10.74
C SER A 169 -28.82 7.05 9.50
N ALA A 170 -29.64 6.88 8.48
CA ALA A 170 -29.18 6.49 7.16
C ALA A 170 -28.25 7.56 6.58
N GLY A 171 -27.27 7.13 5.81
CA GLY A 171 -26.31 8.02 5.17
C GLY A 171 -25.03 7.34 4.75
N SER A 172 -24.16 8.15 4.17
CA SER A 172 -22.78 7.78 3.88
C SER A 172 -21.85 8.48 4.86
N TYR A 173 -21.09 7.71 5.61
CA TYR A 173 -20.19 8.21 6.65
C TYR A 173 -18.75 7.97 6.24
N GLN A 174 -17.94 9.02 6.32
CA GLN A 174 -16.49 8.89 6.15
C GLN A 174 -15.86 8.58 7.50
N VAL A 175 -15.57 7.32 7.74
CA VAL A 175 -14.91 6.89 8.97
C VAL A 175 -13.41 6.92 8.79
N SER A 176 -12.74 7.63 9.69
CA SER A 176 -11.28 7.76 9.68
C SER A 176 -10.66 7.16 10.94
N LEU A 177 -9.56 6.44 10.76
CA LEU A 177 -8.67 6.04 11.84
C LEU A 177 -7.35 6.77 11.68
N ILE A 178 -6.98 7.55 12.68
CA ILE A 178 -5.75 8.32 12.76
C ILE A 178 -4.83 7.68 13.80
N LEU A 179 -3.63 7.35 13.40
CA LEU A 179 -2.56 6.87 14.27
C LEU A 179 -1.51 7.98 14.45
N GLN A 180 -1.00 8.12 15.68
CA GLN A 180 0.10 9.03 15.97
C GLN A 180 1.10 8.35 16.91
N ASP A 181 2.38 8.37 16.53
CA ASP A 181 3.46 7.86 17.35
C ASP A 181 4.77 8.58 16.98
N THR A 182 5.25 9.42 17.87
CA THR A 182 6.46 10.23 17.64
C THR A 182 7.76 9.42 17.69
N ALA A 183 7.69 8.15 18.07
CA ALA A 183 8.84 7.24 18.07
C ALA A 183 8.98 6.44 16.77
N THR A 184 8.12 6.70 15.78
CA THR A 184 8.15 6.02 14.49
C THR A 184 8.65 6.93 13.37
N CYS A 185 9.20 6.32 12.32
CA CYS A 185 9.78 7.06 11.20
C CYS A 185 8.76 7.89 10.40
N ASN A 186 7.49 7.49 10.41
CA ASN A 186 6.42 8.22 9.72
C ASN A 186 5.54 9.05 10.65
N LEU A 187 5.83 9.08 11.95
CA LEU A 187 5.16 9.88 12.99
C LEU A 187 3.67 9.64 13.14
N GLY A 188 3.00 9.12 12.14
CA GLY A 188 1.59 8.81 12.10
C GLY A 188 1.11 8.36 10.73
N ASP A 189 -0.13 7.89 10.67
CA ASP A 189 -0.81 7.50 9.44
C ASP A 189 -2.32 7.64 9.61
N THR A 190 -3.03 7.81 8.51
CA THR A 190 -4.48 7.95 8.50
C THR A 190 -5.09 7.15 7.37
N ILE A 191 -6.15 6.43 7.67
CA ILE A 191 -7.00 5.79 6.68
C ILE A 191 -8.43 6.31 6.82
N THR A 192 -9.09 6.55 5.69
CA THR A 192 -10.51 6.92 5.64
C THR A 192 -11.25 5.96 4.72
N GLN A 193 -12.38 5.44 5.20
CA GLN A 193 -13.24 4.53 4.45
C GLN A 193 -14.68 5.02 4.49
N ASN A 194 -15.41 4.82 3.39
CA ASN A 194 -16.83 5.15 3.31
C ASN A 194 -17.67 3.98 3.78
N ILE A 195 -18.60 4.27 4.70
CA ILE A 195 -19.55 3.30 5.25
C ILE A 195 -20.95 3.77 4.89
N ILE A 196 -21.79 2.86 4.40
CA ILE A 196 -23.15 3.15 3.98
C ILE A 196 -24.12 2.52 4.97
N ILE A 197 -25.00 3.34 5.54
CA ILE A 197 -26.10 2.94 6.38
C ILE A 197 -27.41 3.22 5.63
N LEU A 198 -28.18 2.18 5.41
CA LEU A 198 -29.46 2.24 4.73
C LEU A 198 -30.57 2.67 5.71
N GLY A 199 -31.50 3.49 5.22
CA GLY A 199 -32.69 3.85 5.98
C GLY A 199 -33.79 2.81 5.87
N ASP A 200 -34.76 2.91 6.77
CA ASP A 200 -35.96 2.08 6.79
C ASP A 200 -36.89 2.33 5.59
N THR A 201 -36.65 3.44 4.87
CA THR A 201 -37.40 3.79 3.65
C THR A 201 -36.46 3.86 2.46
N SER A 202 -36.71 3.03 1.46
CA SER A 202 -36.06 2.95 0.15
C SER A 202 -34.88 3.89 -0.10
N TYR A 203 -33.64 3.35 -0.02
CA TYR A 203 -32.45 4.07 -0.49
C TYR A 203 -32.62 4.39 -1.97
N GLN A 204 -32.77 5.68 -2.29
CA GLN A 204 -32.85 6.13 -3.68
C GLN A 204 -31.45 6.20 -4.29
N LEU A 205 -31.15 5.27 -5.15
CA LEU A 205 -29.94 5.36 -5.99
C LEU A 205 -30.15 6.45 -7.04
N ASN A 206 -29.07 7.11 -7.42
CA ASN A 206 -29.12 8.10 -8.51
C ASN A 206 -29.53 7.43 -9.83
N ASP A 207 -30.30 8.15 -10.63
CA ASP A 207 -30.62 7.73 -11.98
C ASP A 207 -29.35 7.57 -12.82
N ILE A 208 -29.27 6.48 -13.56
CA ILE A 208 -28.16 6.19 -14.46
C ILE A 208 -28.68 6.31 -15.91
N ASN A 209 -28.03 7.15 -16.70
CA ASN A 209 -28.34 7.26 -18.12
C ASN A 209 -27.44 6.31 -18.92
N ILE A 210 -28.03 5.40 -19.68
CA ILE A 210 -27.35 4.49 -20.59
C ILE A 210 -27.90 4.64 -22.01
N CYS A 211 -27.05 4.41 -23.01
CA CYS A 211 -27.50 4.37 -24.38
C CYS A 211 -28.23 3.06 -24.69
N PRO A 212 -29.21 3.06 -25.59
CA PRO A 212 -29.89 1.83 -25.98
C PRO A 212 -28.91 0.77 -26.49
N GLY A 213 -28.94 -0.44 -25.88
CA GLY A 213 -28.06 -1.56 -26.21
C GLY A 213 -26.73 -1.56 -25.42
N GLU A 214 -26.50 -0.61 -24.55
CA GLU A 214 -25.40 -0.66 -23.61
C GLU A 214 -25.84 -1.35 -22.31
N THR A 215 -24.91 -2.07 -21.72
CA THR A 215 -25.10 -2.74 -20.44
C THR A 215 -24.40 -1.95 -19.35
N GLN A 216 -25.08 -1.64 -18.28
CA GLN A 216 -24.52 -0.89 -17.15
C GLN A 216 -24.76 -1.64 -15.85
N GLN A 217 -23.75 -1.66 -15.01
CA GLN A 217 -23.91 -2.16 -13.65
C GLN A 217 -24.67 -1.14 -12.79
N ILE A 218 -25.72 -1.57 -12.13
CA ILE A 218 -26.56 -0.76 -11.26
C ILE A 218 -26.48 -1.26 -9.81
N GLY A 219 -26.95 -0.46 -8.87
CA GLY A 219 -26.98 -0.83 -7.44
C GLY A 219 -25.69 -0.50 -6.70
N LEU A 220 -25.47 -1.21 -5.59
CA LEU A 220 -24.35 -0.99 -4.67
C LEU A 220 -23.23 -2.00 -4.92
N LEU A 221 -21.99 -1.58 -4.70
CA LEU A 221 -20.86 -2.50 -4.74
C LEU A 221 -21.05 -3.65 -3.73
N PRO A 222 -20.70 -4.89 -4.10
CA PRO A 222 -20.79 -6.02 -3.19
C PRO A 222 -19.96 -5.80 -1.94
N ASN A 223 -20.56 -6.02 -0.77
CA ASN A 223 -19.82 -6.11 0.47
C ASN A 223 -19.67 -7.60 0.82
N PRO A 224 -18.46 -8.17 0.81
CA PRO A 224 -18.25 -9.59 1.04
C PRO A 224 -18.67 -10.06 2.44
N ASN A 225 -18.80 -9.13 3.40
CA ASN A 225 -19.21 -9.43 4.77
C ASN A 225 -20.69 -9.17 5.05
N SER A 226 -21.48 -8.87 4.00
CA SER A 226 -22.90 -8.53 4.14
C SER A 226 -23.78 -9.78 4.22
N THR A 227 -24.71 -9.79 5.16
CA THR A 227 -25.82 -10.75 5.24
C THR A 227 -27.10 -10.24 4.57
N ILE A 228 -27.00 -9.13 3.82
CA ILE A 228 -28.15 -8.50 3.15
C ILE A 228 -28.56 -9.38 1.97
N ASN A 229 -29.87 -9.68 1.92
CA ASN A 229 -30.49 -10.29 0.76
C ASN A 229 -31.00 -9.19 -0.16
N TYR A 230 -30.74 -9.32 -1.45
CA TYR A 230 -31.20 -8.39 -2.45
C TYR A 230 -32.35 -9.00 -3.25
N SER A 231 -33.28 -8.14 -3.67
CA SER A 231 -34.36 -8.53 -4.56
C SER A 231 -34.70 -7.33 -5.43
N TRP A 232 -34.52 -7.49 -6.73
CA TRP A 232 -34.77 -6.43 -7.70
C TRP A 232 -36.08 -6.69 -8.45
N SER A 233 -36.86 -5.64 -8.63
CA SER A 233 -38.08 -5.65 -9.41
C SER A 233 -38.17 -4.41 -10.33
N PRO A 234 -38.57 -4.55 -11.60
CA PRO A 234 -38.85 -5.79 -12.32
C PRO A 234 -37.58 -6.63 -12.56
N SER A 235 -37.74 -7.93 -12.79
CA SER A 235 -36.62 -8.85 -13.09
C SER A 235 -36.10 -8.76 -14.53
N LEU A 236 -36.85 -8.13 -15.43
CA LEU A 236 -36.52 -8.03 -16.84
C LEU A 236 -35.27 -7.14 -17.06
N PHE A 237 -34.40 -7.59 -17.97
CA PHE A 237 -33.17 -6.89 -18.35
C PHE A 237 -32.15 -6.74 -17.22
N LEU A 238 -32.19 -7.66 -16.23
CA LEU A 238 -31.19 -7.78 -15.19
C LEU A 238 -30.44 -9.10 -15.31
N SER A 239 -29.13 -9.07 -15.12
CA SER A 239 -28.30 -10.28 -15.12
C SER A 239 -28.61 -11.22 -13.95
N ASP A 240 -29.00 -10.66 -12.79
CA ASP A 240 -29.38 -11.39 -11.60
C ASP A 240 -30.23 -10.46 -10.70
N THR A 241 -31.26 -11.00 -10.08
CA THR A 241 -32.15 -10.22 -9.20
C THR A 241 -31.80 -10.36 -7.71
N ALA A 242 -30.84 -11.18 -7.36
CA ALA A 242 -30.50 -11.50 -5.98
C ALA A 242 -29.12 -10.94 -5.54
N ILE A 243 -28.45 -10.17 -6.39
CA ILE A 243 -27.15 -9.57 -6.09
C ILE A 243 -27.26 -8.05 -5.93
N SER A 244 -26.30 -7.46 -5.22
CA SER A 244 -26.30 -6.00 -4.92
C SER A 244 -26.12 -5.11 -6.13
N ASN A 245 -25.46 -5.59 -7.18
CA ASN A 245 -25.02 -4.81 -8.33
C ASN A 245 -25.19 -5.52 -9.66
N PRO A 246 -26.41 -5.90 -10.05
CA PRO A 246 -26.66 -6.57 -11.32
C PRO A 246 -26.28 -5.67 -12.50
N PHE A 247 -25.99 -6.31 -13.63
CA PHE A 247 -25.95 -5.61 -14.92
C PHE A 247 -27.36 -5.45 -15.45
N SER A 248 -27.64 -4.29 -16.08
CA SER A 248 -28.92 -3.93 -16.65
C SER A 248 -28.75 -3.37 -18.06
N ASP A 249 -29.63 -3.80 -18.97
CA ASP A 249 -29.67 -3.39 -20.39
C ASP A 249 -31.08 -3.12 -20.92
N PRO A 250 -31.91 -2.34 -20.21
CA PRO A 250 -33.30 -2.14 -20.61
C PRO A 250 -33.37 -1.32 -21.93
N PRO A 251 -34.28 -1.67 -22.86
CA PRO A 251 -34.45 -0.95 -24.12
C PRO A 251 -35.15 0.41 -23.94
N ASN A 252 -35.79 0.63 -22.81
CA ASN A 252 -36.48 1.87 -22.45
C ASN A 252 -36.19 2.23 -21.01
N SER A 253 -36.45 3.50 -20.65
CA SER A 253 -36.31 3.95 -19.26
C SER A 253 -37.08 3.02 -18.30
N THR A 254 -36.38 2.44 -17.38
CA THR A 254 -36.92 1.45 -16.45
C THR A 254 -36.50 1.81 -15.02
N THR A 255 -37.45 1.78 -14.12
CA THR A 255 -37.19 1.94 -12.68
C THR A 255 -37.11 0.56 -12.04
N TYR A 256 -36.01 0.30 -11.36
CA TYR A 256 -35.81 -0.90 -10.55
C TYR A 256 -35.92 -0.55 -9.06
N THR A 257 -36.52 -1.41 -8.30
CA THR A 257 -36.68 -1.28 -6.83
C THR A 257 -36.18 -2.50 -6.12
#